data_b9e76d0703353ed9b1682470f8c2ae10
#
_entry.id   b9e76d0703353ed9b1682470f8c2ae10
#
_cell.length_a   1.000
_cell.length_b   1.000
_cell.length_c   1.000
_cell.angle_alpha   90.00
_cell.angle_beta   90.00
_cell.angle_gamma   90.00
#
_symmetry.space_group_name_H-M   'P 1'
#
loop_
_entity.id
_entity.type
_entity.pdbx_description
1 polymer ?
#
loop_
_entity_poly.entity_id
_entity_poly.type
_entity_poly.pdbx_seq_one_letter_code
_entity_poly.pdbx_strand_id
1 'polypeptide(L)'
;EGATIILGFAGVGLIGPIIGNTIIEQIDDLKEIGFVASDMLPPISTFYDGKLKHPFRLYYSPNYNLILGISEVPFQISSAYNDLAKTICNWALSDDVKAKEIVVFQGIPQKGMINEFPVYYASEDSQIKQFEEDGIEKVEKGIIVGPEATIINEALTNKLKPLALFTPVYQIPTPEGAASIIEV
;
A
#
# COMPACT_ATOMS: atom_id res chain seq x y z
N GLU A 1 9.97 -16.25 -10.57
CA GLU A 1 9.19 -15.84 -9.39
C GLU A 1 8.60 -14.46 -9.64
N GLY A 2 7.30 -14.29 -9.30
CA GLY A 2 6.58 -13.05 -9.60
C GLY A 2 6.99 -11.89 -8.68
N ALA A 3 6.68 -10.64 -9.10
CA ALA A 3 6.96 -9.44 -8.31
C ALA A 3 6.03 -9.34 -7.08
N THR A 4 6.52 -8.72 -6.01
CA THR A 4 5.71 -8.21 -4.92
C THR A 4 5.26 -6.80 -5.24
N ILE A 5 3.97 -6.49 -5.11
CA ILE A 5 3.45 -5.14 -5.27
C ILE A 5 3.10 -4.58 -3.90
N ILE A 6 3.63 -3.42 -3.57
CA ILE A 6 3.29 -2.66 -2.37
C ILE A 6 2.54 -1.40 -2.79
N LEU A 7 1.37 -1.15 -2.19
CA LEU A 7 0.55 0.03 -2.47
C LEU A 7 0.35 0.88 -1.22
N GLY A 8 0.80 2.12 -1.28
CA GLY A 8 0.60 3.13 -0.24
C GLY A 8 -0.43 4.17 -0.68
N PHE A 9 -1.60 4.17 -0.05
CA PHE A 9 -2.65 5.17 -0.28
C PHE A 9 -2.68 6.23 0.83
N ALA A 10 -3.05 7.46 0.47
CA ALA A 10 -3.26 8.53 1.43
C ALA A 10 -4.55 8.27 2.24
N GLY A 11 -4.38 7.66 3.39
CA GLY A 11 -5.43 7.35 4.36
C GLY A 11 -5.15 7.97 5.73
N VAL A 12 -5.83 7.49 6.75
CA VAL A 12 -5.66 7.95 8.14
C VAL A 12 -4.22 7.73 8.58
N GLY A 13 -3.63 8.74 9.25
CA GLY A 13 -2.23 8.73 9.67
C GLY A 13 -1.21 8.92 8.55
N LEU A 14 -1.64 9.01 7.29
CA LEU A 14 -0.80 9.11 6.08
C LEU A 14 0.31 8.05 6.01
N ILE A 15 0.11 6.87 6.63
CA ILE A 15 1.13 5.82 6.69
C ILE A 15 1.54 5.32 5.30
N GLY A 16 0.61 5.17 4.38
CA GLY A 16 0.90 4.74 3.01
C GLY A 16 1.91 5.65 2.28
N PRO A 17 1.66 6.96 2.18
CA PRO A 17 2.61 7.91 1.63
C PRO A 17 3.94 7.99 2.39
N ILE A 18 3.93 7.91 3.73
CA ILE A 18 5.16 7.94 4.52
C ILE A 18 5.99 6.69 4.24
N ILE A 19 5.40 5.49 4.28
CA ILE A 19 6.08 4.24 3.95
C ILE A 19 6.63 4.30 2.52
N GLY A 20 5.81 4.70 1.55
CA GLY A 20 6.21 4.76 0.16
C GLY A 20 7.38 5.71 -0.09
N ASN A 21 7.36 6.91 0.47
CA ASN A 21 8.47 7.86 0.34
C ASN A 21 9.73 7.36 1.06
N THR A 22 9.61 6.74 2.23
CA THR A 22 10.75 6.13 2.92
C THR A 22 11.40 5.01 2.09
N ILE A 23 10.60 4.16 1.46
CA ILE A 23 11.11 3.10 0.56
C ILE A 23 11.83 3.71 -0.64
N ILE A 24 11.27 4.78 -1.25
CA ILE A 24 11.90 5.50 -2.37
C ILE A 24 13.26 6.07 -1.97
N GLU A 25 13.40 6.58 -0.75
CA GLU A 25 14.64 7.16 -0.26
C GLU A 25 15.70 6.11 0.12
N GLN A 26 15.27 4.91 0.54
CA GLN A 26 16.18 3.87 1.06
C GLN A 26 16.62 2.84 0.01
N ILE A 27 15.87 2.65 -1.06
CA ILE A 27 16.18 1.67 -2.10
C ILE A 27 16.81 2.37 -3.31
N ASP A 28 18.12 2.25 -3.44
CA ASP A 28 18.92 2.96 -4.47
C ASP A 28 18.54 2.59 -5.92
N ASP A 29 18.13 1.35 -6.17
CA ASP A 29 17.77 0.87 -7.51
C ASP A 29 16.29 1.05 -7.86
N LEU A 30 15.49 1.63 -6.96
CA LEU A 30 14.07 1.88 -7.18
C LEU A 30 13.90 3.04 -8.18
N LYS A 31 13.31 2.74 -9.34
CA LYS A 31 13.10 3.71 -10.42
C LYS A 31 11.63 3.87 -10.74
N GLU A 32 11.23 5.11 -10.98
CA GLU A 32 9.90 5.40 -11.48
C GLU A 32 9.70 4.76 -12.86
N ILE A 33 8.66 3.92 -12.98
CA ILE A 33 8.34 3.17 -14.20
C ILE A 33 7.06 3.65 -14.86
N GLY A 34 6.24 4.44 -14.16
CA GLY A 34 4.97 4.93 -14.68
C GLY A 34 4.11 5.59 -13.63
N PHE A 35 2.86 5.78 -14.00
CA PHE A 35 1.87 6.41 -13.15
C PHE A 35 0.47 5.85 -13.45
N VAL A 36 -0.45 6.04 -12.51
CA VAL A 36 -1.87 5.75 -12.71
C VAL A 36 -2.59 7.07 -13.02
N ALA A 37 -3.30 7.10 -14.14
CA ALA A 37 -4.14 8.22 -14.53
C ALA A 37 -5.62 7.79 -14.57
N SER A 38 -6.50 8.68 -14.12
CA SER A 38 -7.95 8.50 -14.17
C SER A 38 -8.63 9.85 -14.12
N ASP A 39 -9.71 9.99 -14.86
CA ASP A 39 -10.58 11.19 -14.82
C ASP A 39 -11.29 11.34 -13.46
N MET A 40 -11.24 10.30 -12.62
CA MET A 40 -11.81 10.29 -11.28
C MET A 40 -10.79 10.67 -10.19
N LEU A 41 -9.52 10.86 -10.55
CA LEU A 41 -8.53 11.41 -9.62
C LEU A 41 -8.82 12.91 -9.39
N PRO A 42 -8.61 13.40 -8.17
CA PRO A 42 -8.75 14.84 -7.91
C PRO A 42 -7.76 15.63 -8.79
N PRO A 43 -8.08 16.88 -9.18
CA PRO A 43 -7.23 17.70 -10.03
C PRO A 43 -6.03 18.25 -9.25
N ILE A 44 -5.11 17.36 -8.88
CA ILE A 44 -3.92 17.64 -8.06
C ILE A 44 -2.69 17.18 -8.84
N SER A 45 -1.65 18.00 -8.84
CA SER A 45 -0.30 17.63 -9.25
C SER A 45 0.64 17.78 -8.07
N THR A 46 1.65 16.94 -8.01
CA THR A 46 2.71 17.00 -7.01
C THR A 46 4.00 17.51 -7.64
N PHE A 47 4.92 17.97 -6.84
CA PHE A 47 6.26 18.32 -7.28
C PHE A 47 7.28 18.05 -6.17
N TYR A 48 8.47 17.62 -6.58
CA TYR A 48 9.62 17.33 -5.71
C TYR A 48 10.87 17.94 -6.34
N ASP A 49 11.62 18.67 -5.58
CA ASP A 49 12.83 19.38 -6.06
C ASP A 49 12.56 20.20 -7.33
N GLY A 50 11.39 20.84 -7.40
CA GLY A 50 10.97 21.63 -8.55
C GLY A 50 10.51 20.84 -9.77
N LYS A 51 10.50 19.50 -9.73
CA LYS A 51 10.03 18.64 -10.82
C LYS A 51 8.57 18.24 -10.61
N LEU A 52 7.75 18.47 -11.63
CA LEU A 52 6.35 18.04 -11.63
C LEU A 52 6.24 16.52 -11.69
N LYS A 53 5.34 15.98 -10.90
CA LYS A 53 5.08 14.54 -10.77
C LYS A 53 3.58 14.25 -10.78
N HIS A 54 3.22 13.08 -11.29
CA HIS A 54 1.87 12.55 -11.12
C HIS A 54 1.60 12.22 -9.64
N PRO A 55 0.36 12.39 -9.15
CA PRO A 55 0.01 12.13 -7.76
C PRO A 55 -0.03 10.64 -7.41
N PHE A 56 -0.17 9.76 -8.40
CA PHE A 56 -0.08 8.32 -8.22
C PHE A 56 1.00 7.73 -9.12
N ARG A 57 2.12 7.37 -8.54
CA ARG A 57 3.32 6.91 -9.24
C ARG A 57 3.60 5.44 -8.95
N LEU A 58 4.25 4.79 -9.91
CA LEU A 58 4.73 3.42 -9.83
C LEU A 58 6.25 3.39 -9.97
N TYR A 59 6.88 2.61 -9.11
CA TYR A 59 8.33 2.40 -9.07
C TYR A 59 8.65 0.92 -9.13
N TYR A 60 9.83 0.56 -9.61
CA TYR A 60 10.30 -0.82 -9.64
C TYR A 60 11.76 -0.91 -9.21
N SER A 61 12.04 -1.89 -8.34
CA SER A 61 13.38 -2.30 -7.94
C SER A 61 13.67 -3.70 -8.51
N PRO A 62 14.63 -3.84 -9.44
CA PRO A 62 15.05 -5.15 -9.95
C PRO A 62 15.67 -6.03 -8.87
N ASN A 63 16.45 -5.44 -7.95
CA ASN A 63 17.15 -6.21 -6.91
C ASN A 63 16.21 -6.94 -5.96
N TYR A 64 15.09 -6.30 -5.64
CA TYR A 64 14.07 -6.86 -4.74
C TYR A 64 12.90 -7.50 -5.48
N ASN A 65 12.85 -7.35 -6.82
CA ASN A 65 11.67 -7.69 -7.63
C ASN A 65 10.38 -7.10 -7.05
N LEU A 66 10.48 -5.83 -6.67
CA LEU A 66 9.47 -5.06 -5.94
C LEU A 66 8.90 -3.96 -6.82
N ILE A 67 7.58 -3.88 -6.86
CA ILE A 67 6.85 -2.76 -7.42
C ILE A 67 6.22 -1.96 -6.28
N LEU A 68 6.49 -0.67 -6.23
CA LEU A 68 5.89 0.25 -5.28
C LEU A 68 4.94 1.19 -6.02
N GLY A 69 3.66 1.21 -5.60
CA GLY A 69 2.69 2.22 -6.00
C GLY A 69 2.43 3.18 -4.84
N ILE A 70 2.59 4.47 -5.06
CA ILE A 70 2.32 5.49 -4.06
C ILE A 70 1.30 6.50 -4.58
N SER A 71 0.18 6.64 -3.86
CA SER A 71 -0.82 7.68 -4.07
C SER A 71 -0.77 8.67 -2.92
N GLU A 72 -0.32 9.88 -3.20
CA GLU A 72 -0.16 10.95 -2.19
C GLU A 72 -1.43 11.77 -2.01
N VAL A 73 -2.46 11.50 -2.80
CA VAL A 73 -3.75 12.19 -2.74
C VAL A 73 -4.86 11.23 -2.35
N PRO A 74 -5.77 11.65 -1.47
CA PRO A 74 -6.92 10.83 -1.12
C PRO A 74 -7.89 10.75 -2.30
N PHE A 75 -8.42 9.56 -2.53
CA PHE A 75 -9.52 9.37 -3.47
C PHE A 75 -10.82 9.88 -2.84
N GLN A 76 -11.50 10.79 -3.51
CA GLN A 76 -12.74 11.39 -3.01
C GLN A 76 -14.01 10.68 -3.51
N ILE A 77 -13.88 9.93 -4.59
CA ILE A 77 -15.01 9.29 -5.26
C ILE A 77 -14.89 7.77 -5.14
N SER A 78 -15.78 7.15 -4.37
CA SER A 78 -15.72 5.70 -4.11
C SER A 78 -15.91 4.83 -5.36
N SER A 79 -16.61 5.32 -6.38
CA SER A 79 -16.74 4.60 -7.67
C SER A 79 -15.40 4.44 -8.39
N ALA A 80 -14.44 5.36 -8.16
CA ALA A 80 -13.10 5.26 -8.72
C ALA A 80 -12.30 4.06 -8.16
N TYR A 81 -12.62 3.60 -6.95
CA TYR A 81 -11.87 2.53 -6.30
C TYR A 81 -11.96 1.20 -7.07
N ASN A 82 -13.12 0.88 -7.62
CA ASN A 82 -13.31 -0.36 -8.38
C ASN A 82 -12.52 -0.35 -9.69
N ASP A 83 -12.55 0.76 -10.42
CA ASP A 83 -11.82 0.89 -11.69
C ASP A 83 -10.30 0.88 -11.44
N LEU A 84 -9.85 1.55 -10.38
CA LEU A 84 -8.47 1.52 -9.93
C LEU A 84 -8.03 0.09 -9.59
N ALA A 85 -8.80 -0.63 -8.76
CA ALA A 85 -8.48 -1.98 -8.34
C ALA A 85 -8.40 -2.94 -9.53
N LYS A 86 -9.34 -2.89 -10.45
CA LYS A 86 -9.32 -3.70 -11.70
C LYS A 86 -8.11 -3.37 -12.56
N THR A 87 -7.82 -2.08 -12.74
CA THR A 87 -6.68 -1.65 -13.55
C THR A 87 -5.37 -2.16 -12.96
N ILE A 88 -5.16 -1.99 -11.66
CA ILE A 88 -3.93 -2.42 -10.97
C ILE A 88 -3.84 -3.95 -10.95
N CYS A 89 -4.89 -4.67 -10.59
CA CYS A 89 -4.83 -6.14 -10.50
C CYS A 89 -4.69 -6.78 -11.89
N ASN A 90 -5.35 -6.26 -12.92
CA ASN A 90 -5.18 -6.75 -14.29
C ASN A 90 -3.74 -6.52 -14.80
N TRP A 91 -3.17 -5.35 -14.52
CA TRP A 91 -1.78 -5.07 -14.86
C TRP A 91 -0.82 -5.96 -14.06
N ALA A 92 -1.05 -6.12 -12.76
CA ALA A 92 -0.26 -6.97 -11.88
C ALA A 92 -0.18 -8.43 -12.37
N LEU A 93 -1.29 -8.94 -12.93
CA LEU A 93 -1.39 -10.31 -13.43
C LEU A 93 -0.99 -10.45 -14.90
N SER A 94 -0.69 -9.36 -15.59
CA SER A 94 -0.26 -9.40 -16.99
C SER A 94 1.06 -10.16 -17.17
N ASP A 95 1.32 -10.60 -18.41
CA ASP A 95 2.55 -11.31 -18.77
C ASP A 95 3.83 -10.49 -18.52
N ASP A 96 3.71 -9.16 -18.51
CA ASP A 96 4.83 -8.25 -18.30
C ASP A 96 5.21 -8.13 -16.82
N VAL A 97 4.27 -8.35 -15.88
CA VAL A 97 4.47 -8.14 -14.44
C VAL A 97 4.50 -9.47 -13.68
N LYS A 98 3.49 -10.32 -13.86
CA LYS A 98 3.34 -11.62 -13.20
C LYS A 98 3.53 -11.52 -11.68
N ALA A 99 2.84 -10.56 -11.05
CA ALA A 99 2.93 -10.39 -9.62
C ALA A 99 2.45 -11.64 -8.87
N LYS A 100 3.11 -11.94 -7.75
CA LYS A 100 2.75 -13.07 -6.86
C LYS A 100 1.83 -12.64 -5.72
N GLU A 101 1.99 -11.40 -5.26
CA GLU A 101 1.29 -10.86 -4.10
C GLU A 101 1.13 -9.34 -4.18
N ILE A 102 0.17 -8.83 -3.41
CA ILE A 102 -0.09 -7.41 -3.29
C ILE A 102 -0.27 -7.05 -1.81
N VAL A 103 0.46 -6.02 -1.37
CA VAL A 103 0.50 -5.55 0.02
C VAL A 103 -0.14 -4.18 0.10
N VAL A 104 -1.02 -3.97 1.07
CA VAL A 104 -1.62 -2.67 1.39
C VAL A 104 -1.46 -2.34 2.86
N PHE A 105 -1.57 -1.07 3.20
CA PHE A 105 -1.43 -0.56 4.57
C PHE A 105 -2.69 0.14 5.02
N GLN A 106 -3.10 -0.08 6.28
CA GLN A 106 -4.27 0.57 6.87
C GLN A 106 -3.93 1.09 8.26
N GLY A 107 -4.08 2.39 8.46
CA GLY A 107 -4.02 2.98 9.81
C GLY A 107 -5.31 2.67 10.59
N ILE A 108 -5.18 2.27 11.85
CA ILE A 108 -6.30 2.09 12.78
C ILE A 108 -6.38 3.35 13.65
N PRO A 109 -7.36 4.26 13.41
CA PRO A 109 -7.42 5.52 14.14
C PRO A 109 -7.69 5.28 15.62
N GLN A 110 -6.85 5.87 16.47
CA GLN A 110 -6.96 5.80 17.92
C GLN A 110 -7.27 7.17 18.52
N LYS A 111 -8.03 7.16 19.61
CA LYS A 111 -8.27 8.35 20.43
C LYS A 111 -7.35 8.33 21.63
N GLY A 112 -6.70 9.45 21.89
CA GLY A 112 -5.76 9.59 23.01
C GLY A 112 -4.32 9.24 22.67
N MET A 113 -3.49 9.07 23.68
CA MET A 113 -2.07 8.79 23.51
C MET A 113 -1.86 7.35 23.03
N ILE A 114 -1.04 7.18 22.02
CA ILE A 114 -0.56 5.88 21.55
C ILE A 114 0.84 5.70 22.14
N ASN A 115 1.02 4.68 22.99
CA ASN A 115 2.30 4.40 23.62
C ASN A 115 3.17 3.44 22.79
N GLU A 116 2.52 2.58 22.01
CA GLU A 116 3.19 1.56 21.18
C GLU A 116 2.47 1.46 19.83
N PHE A 117 3.22 1.15 18.80
CA PHE A 117 2.72 1.00 17.43
C PHE A 117 2.88 -0.45 16.95
N PRO A 118 2.15 -1.41 17.54
CA PRO A 118 2.22 -2.80 17.10
C PRO A 118 1.73 -2.93 15.66
N VAL A 119 2.32 -3.86 14.93
CA VAL A 119 1.89 -4.22 13.58
C VAL A 119 1.03 -5.47 13.66
N TYR A 120 -0.09 -5.42 12.95
CA TYR A 120 -1.01 -6.53 12.78
C TYR A 120 -1.13 -6.86 11.30
N TYR A 121 -1.55 -8.08 10.98
CA TYR A 121 -1.79 -8.47 9.60
C TYR A 121 -3.11 -9.21 9.37
N ALA A 122 -3.57 -9.16 8.12
CA ALA A 122 -4.60 -10.03 7.59
C ALA A 122 -4.16 -10.50 6.19
N SER A 123 -4.25 -11.80 5.93
CA SER A 123 -3.83 -12.41 4.67
C SER A 123 -4.61 -13.66 4.34
N GLU A 124 -4.39 -14.25 3.18
CA GLU A 124 -4.75 -15.64 2.92
C GLU A 124 -3.92 -16.59 3.80
N ASP A 125 -4.49 -17.76 4.13
CA ASP A 125 -3.93 -18.72 5.12
C ASP A 125 -2.48 -19.17 4.83
N SER A 126 -2.01 -19.11 3.60
CA SER A 126 -0.66 -19.55 3.20
C SER A 126 0.48 -18.64 3.68
N GLN A 127 0.20 -17.44 4.19
CA GLN A 127 1.21 -16.45 4.59
C GLN A 127 1.45 -16.40 6.11
N ILE A 128 0.69 -17.13 6.89
CA ILE A 128 0.58 -16.99 8.35
C ILE A 128 1.88 -17.33 9.09
N LYS A 129 2.60 -18.37 8.67
CA LYS A 129 3.68 -18.93 9.49
C LYS A 129 4.86 -17.99 9.71
N GLN A 130 5.27 -17.24 8.71
CA GLN A 130 6.43 -16.35 8.83
C GLN A 130 6.15 -15.18 9.76
N PHE A 131 4.97 -14.56 9.64
CA PHE A 131 4.59 -13.43 10.50
C PHE A 131 4.42 -13.85 11.97
N GLU A 132 3.91 -15.05 12.23
CA GLU A 132 3.81 -15.58 13.59
C GLU A 132 5.20 -15.80 14.22
N GLU A 133 6.18 -16.29 13.45
CA GLU A 133 7.56 -16.46 13.89
C GLU A 133 8.23 -15.12 14.20
N ASP A 134 7.87 -14.07 13.47
CA ASP A 134 8.38 -12.70 13.66
C ASP A 134 7.61 -11.93 14.76
N GLY A 135 6.62 -12.56 15.39
CA GLY A 135 5.85 -11.96 16.49
C GLY A 135 4.79 -10.95 16.06
N ILE A 136 4.41 -10.97 14.77
CA ILE A 136 3.36 -10.10 14.23
C ILE A 136 2.02 -10.79 14.38
N GLU A 137 1.08 -10.12 15.07
CA GLU A 137 -0.20 -10.71 15.40
C GLU A 137 -1.20 -10.62 14.25
N LYS A 138 -1.94 -11.70 14.02
CA LYS A 138 -3.06 -11.74 13.08
C LYS A 138 -4.26 -10.98 13.64
N VAL A 139 -4.89 -10.15 12.81
CA VAL A 139 -6.20 -9.55 13.14
C VAL A 139 -7.28 -10.63 13.02
N GLU A 140 -7.91 -10.99 14.14
CA GLU A 140 -8.93 -12.03 14.15
C GLU A 140 -10.21 -11.63 13.40
N LYS A 141 -10.61 -10.36 13.52
CA LYS A 141 -11.84 -9.84 12.92
C LYS A 141 -11.77 -8.34 12.71
N GLY A 142 -12.19 -7.87 11.55
CA GLY A 142 -12.21 -6.44 11.24
C GLY A 142 -12.86 -6.12 9.90
N ILE A 143 -12.86 -4.85 9.56
CA ILE A 143 -13.34 -4.31 8.29
C ILE A 143 -12.25 -3.37 7.76
N ILE A 144 -11.88 -3.54 6.50
CA ILE A 144 -11.02 -2.63 5.76
C ILE A 144 -11.91 -1.74 4.90
N VAL A 145 -11.61 -0.46 4.84
CA VAL A 145 -12.37 0.52 4.07
C VAL A 145 -11.45 1.30 3.13
N GLY A 146 -12.03 1.88 2.08
CA GLY A 146 -11.27 2.70 1.14
C GLY A 146 -10.72 1.93 -0.06
N PRO A 147 -9.74 2.52 -0.78
CA PRO A 147 -9.14 1.88 -1.96
C PRO A 147 -8.45 0.57 -1.62
N GLU A 148 -7.89 0.43 -0.44
CA GLU A 148 -7.26 -0.81 0.06
C GLU A 148 -8.25 -1.98 0.04
N ALA A 149 -9.49 -1.75 0.47
CA ALA A 149 -10.53 -2.78 0.48
C ALA A 149 -10.86 -3.28 -0.93
N THR A 150 -10.96 -2.37 -1.91
CA THR A 150 -11.24 -2.75 -3.30
C THR A 150 -10.07 -3.48 -3.94
N ILE A 151 -8.84 -3.09 -3.66
CA ILE A 151 -7.63 -3.80 -4.09
C ILE A 151 -7.63 -5.24 -3.54
N ILE A 152 -7.87 -5.41 -2.24
CA ILE A 152 -7.92 -6.73 -1.60
C ILE A 152 -9.01 -7.61 -2.23
N ASN A 153 -10.22 -7.07 -2.39
CA ASN A 153 -11.34 -7.82 -2.97
C ASN A 153 -11.06 -8.26 -4.41
N GLU A 154 -10.48 -7.38 -5.21
CA GLU A 154 -10.11 -7.70 -6.59
C GLU A 154 -8.96 -8.72 -6.64
N ALA A 155 -7.98 -8.59 -5.76
CA ALA A 155 -6.87 -9.54 -5.63
C ALA A 155 -7.37 -10.95 -5.24
N LEU A 156 -8.24 -11.05 -4.24
CA LEU A 156 -8.89 -12.31 -3.84
C LEU A 156 -9.66 -12.95 -5.00
N THR A 157 -10.43 -12.14 -5.75
CA THR A 157 -11.20 -12.60 -6.91
C THR A 157 -10.32 -13.21 -7.99
N ASN A 158 -9.15 -12.61 -8.22
CA ASN A 158 -8.21 -13.02 -9.27
C ASN A 158 -7.07 -13.91 -8.78
N LYS A 159 -7.11 -14.37 -7.52
CA LYS A 159 -6.09 -15.23 -6.89
C LYS A 159 -4.68 -14.63 -6.86
N LEU A 160 -4.59 -13.31 -6.82
CA LEU A 160 -3.39 -12.58 -6.46
C LEU A 160 -3.39 -12.46 -4.93
N LYS A 161 -2.39 -13.02 -4.26
CA LYS A 161 -2.36 -13.10 -2.79
C LYS A 161 -2.35 -11.71 -2.16
N PRO A 162 -3.42 -11.30 -1.45
CA PRO A 162 -3.41 -10.02 -0.74
C PRO A 162 -2.85 -10.17 0.67
N LEU A 163 -2.12 -9.14 1.10
CA LEU A 163 -1.67 -8.94 2.46
C LEU A 163 -2.05 -7.52 2.89
N ALA A 164 -2.69 -7.39 4.04
CA ALA A 164 -2.93 -6.10 4.68
C ALA A 164 -2.14 -6.01 5.99
N LEU A 165 -1.40 -4.91 6.15
CA LEU A 165 -0.69 -4.57 7.38
C LEU A 165 -1.38 -3.40 8.07
N PHE A 166 -1.52 -3.48 9.38
CA PHE A 166 -2.23 -2.51 10.20
C PHE A 166 -1.36 -2.02 11.34
N THR A 167 -1.54 -0.76 11.72
CA THR A 167 -0.95 -0.20 12.95
C THR A 167 -1.87 0.88 13.52
N PRO A 168 -1.87 1.11 14.84
CA PRO A 168 -2.54 2.26 15.42
C PRO A 168 -1.98 3.57 14.88
N VAL A 169 -2.85 4.54 14.61
CA VAL A 169 -2.44 5.86 14.12
C VAL A 169 -3.27 6.98 14.73
N TYR A 170 -2.73 8.17 14.73
CA TYR A 170 -3.48 9.40 14.94
C TYR A 170 -4.25 9.82 13.68
N GLN A 171 -5.17 10.76 13.81
CA GLN A 171 -5.84 11.38 12.66
C GLN A 171 -4.95 12.39 11.90
N ILE A 172 -3.73 12.60 12.39
CA ILE A 172 -2.66 13.40 11.78
C ILE A 172 -1.55 12.45 11.29
N PRO A 173 -0.60 12.92 10.48
CA PRO A 173 0.54 12.09 10.06
C PRO A 173 1.19 11.38 11.24
N THR A 174 1.38 10.06 11.11
CA THR A 174 1.89 9.18 12.17
C THR A 174 3.13 8.42 11.68
N PRO A 175 4.30 9.07 11.62
CA PRO A 175 5.52 8.44 11.11
C PRO A 175 6.00 7.26 11.97
N GLU A 176 5.70 7.24 13.26
CA GLU A 176 6.03 6.13 14.15
C GLU A 176 5.31 4.83 13.72
N GLY A 177 4.04 4.92 13.37
CA GLY A 177 3.29 3.77 12.86
C GLY A 177 3.81 3.30 11.51
N ALA A 178 4.19 4.24 10.63
CA ALA A 178 4.81 3.90 9.36
C ALA A 178 6.16 3.19 9.56
N ALA A 179 6.99 3.67 10.48
CA ALA A 179 8.28 3.05 10.82
C ALA A 179 8.09 1.61 11.28
N SER A 180 7.14 1.35 12.19
CA SER A 180 6.86 -0.01 12.67
C SER A 180 6.48 -0.98 11.53
N ILE A 181 5.72 -0.52 10.53
CA ILE A 181 5.37 -1.36 9.37
C ILE A 181 6.58 -1.61 8.46
N ILE A 182 7.49 -0.64 8.31
CA ILE A 182 8.69 -0.80 7.46
C ILE A 182 9.66 -1.83 8.05
N GLU A 183 9.69 -1.98 9.37
CA GLU A 183 10.55 -2.94 10.07
C GLU A 183 10.11 -4.41 9.89
N VAL A 184 8.91 -4.64 9.41
CA VAL A 184 8.30 -5.94 9.11
C VAL A 184 8.59 -6.39 7.68
#